data_9e8fb472cb56702425af76add7c73a1f
#
_entry.id   9e8fb472cb56702425af76add7c73a1f
#
_cell.length_a   1.000
_cell.length_b   1.000
_cell.length_c   1.000
_cell.angle_alpha   90.00
_cell.angle_beta   90.00
_cell.angle_gamma   90.00
#
_symmetry.space_group_name_H-M   'P 1'
#
loop_
_entity.id
_entity.type
_entity.pdbx_description
1 polymer ?
#
loop_
_entity_poly.entity_id
_entity_poly.type
_entity_poly.pdbx_seq_one_letter_code
_entity_poly.pdbx_strand_id
1 'polypeptide(L)'
;MIKFEIIHPQLLAALAFCGHKSQILIADSNFACRVNANADATLIQLNLAPGMVPATYIVEKLLTCVNVEHATLMASPAEFTNTIASEYRELLPTNCPLEFVERQAFYAKSRLPLTQLVIASGEQRRFANLLLTVAPA
;
A
#
# COMPACT_ATOMS: atom_id res chain seq x y z
N MET A 1 17.45 18.07 12.56
CA MET A 1 16.20 17.43 12.08
C MET A 1 16.51 16.52 10.90
N ILE A 2 15.85 15.38 10.80
CA ILE A 2 16.06 14.46 9.67
C ILE A 2 15.60 15.10 8.35
N LYS A 3 16.28 14.76 7.24
CA LYS A 3 16.02 15.30 5.90
C LYS A 3 15.24 14.33 5.00
N PHE A 4 14.60 13.32 5.57
CA PHE A 4 13.82 12.37 4.80
C PHE A 4 12.45 12.95 4.44
N GLU A 5 11.87 12.45 3.39
CA GLU A 5 10.51 12.84 3.00
C GLU A 5 9.44 12.22 3.92
N ILE A 6 9.76 11.12 4.59
CA ILE A 6 8.95 10.53 5.65
C ILE A 6 9.61 10.89 6.98
N ILE A 7 8.84 11.46 7.90
CA ILE A 7 9.30 11.83 9.24
C ILE A 7 8.48 11.17 10.35
N HIS A 8 7.51 10.34 9.99
CA HIS A 8 6.67 9.61 10.92
C HIS A 8 7.49 8.50 11.61
N PRO A 9 7.74 8.58 12.95
CA PRO A 9 8.71 7.69 13.59
C PRO A 9 8.31 6.22 13.54
N GLN A 10 7.04 5.88 13.78
CA GLN A 10 6.59 4.49 13.74
C GLN A 10 6.63 3.92 12.32
N LEU A 11 6.34 4.76 11.32
CA LEU A 11 6.41 4.34 9.91
C LEU A 11 7.85 4.07 9.50
N LEU A 12 8.78 4.95 9.86
CA LEU A 12 10.21 4.76 9.59
C LEU A 12 10.73 3.48 10.25
N ALA A 13 10.36 3.25 11.51
CA ALA A 13 10.73 2.01 12.20
C ALA A 13 10.16 0.77 11.49
N ALA A 14 8.90 0.79 11.11
CA ALA A 14 8.26 -0.32 10.41
C ALA A 14 8.90 -0.59 9.06
N LEU A 15 9.22 0.45 8.30
CA LEU A 15 9.92 0.31 7.01
C LEU A 15 11.30 -0.32 7.17
N ALA A 16 12.02 0.01 8.24
CA ALA A 16 13.32 -0.58 8.52
C ALA A 16 13.28 -2.09 8.79
N PHE A 17 12.11 -2.62 9.22
CA PHE A 17 11.90 -4.07 9.36
C PHE A 17 11.52 -4.77 8.05
N CYS A 18 11.10 -4.02 7.02
CA CYS A 18 10.67 -4.60 5.75
C CYS A 18 11.88 -4.92 4.87
N GLY A 19 12.24 -6.20 4.81
CA GLY A 19 13.29 -6.71 3.92
C GLY A 19 12.71 -7.16 2.56
N HIS A 20 13.58 -7.78 1.75
CA HIS A 20 13.19 -8.35 0.46
C HIS A 20 12.01 -9.33 0.60
N LYS A 21 11.02 -9.19 -0.28
CA LYS A 21 9.74 -9.93 -0.29
C LYS A 21 8.76 -9.54 0.81
N SER A 22 9.11 -8.70 1.77
CA SER A 22 8.10 -8.11 2.65
C SER A 22 7.05 -7.37 1.82
N GLN A 23 5.81 -7.44 2.25
CA GLN A 23 4.71 -6.73 1.59
C GLN A 23 4.21 -5.58 2.45
N ILE A 24 3.90 -4.47 1.79
CA ILE A 24 3.35 -3.26 2.40
C ILE A 24 1.97 -3.02 1.79
N LEU A 25 0.94 -3.01 2.61
CA LEU A 25 -0.43 -2.71 2.19
C LEU A 25 -0.74 -1.24 2.45
N ILE A 26 -1.06 -0.50 1.41
CA ILE A 26 -1.67 0.83 1.50
C ILE A 26 -3.17 0.65 1.32
N ALA A 27 -3.92 0.89 2.38
CA ALA A 27 -5.36 0.62 2.44
C ALA A 27 -6.17 1.90 2.23
N ASP A 28 -7.24 1.81 1.47
CA ASP A 28 -8.22 2.90 1.37
C ASP A 28 -9.04 3.01 2.68
N SER A 29 -9.85 4.06 2.80
CA SER A 29 -10.60 4.35 4.02
C SER A 29 -11.73 3.34 4.32
N ASN A 30 -12.09 2.51 3.36
CA ASN A 30 -13.13 1.48 3.52
C ASN A 30 -12.56 0.11 3.90
N PHE A 31 -11.25 -0.06 3.82
CA PHE A 31 -10.61 -1.35 4.06
C PHE A 31 -10.55 -1.65 5.57
N ALA A 32 -11.08 -2.80 5.96
CA ALA A 32 -11.05 -3.24 7.36
C ALA A 32 -9.66 -3.82 7.70
N CYS A 33 -8.70 -2.96 7.97
CA CYS A 33 -7.29 -3.33 8.16
C CYS A 33 -7.07 -4.41 9.23
N ARG A 34 -7.82 -4.35 10.33
CA ARG A 34 -7.67 -5.33 11.43
C ARG A 34 -8.30 -6.69 11.13
N VAL A 35 -9.15 -6.77 10.10
CA VAL A 35 -9.87 -8.00 9.73
C VAL A 35 -9.27 -8.65 8.49
N ASN A 36 -8.90 -7.83 7.51
CA ASN A 36 -8.51 -8.29 6.17
C ASN A 36 -7.01 -8.20 5.90
N ALA A 37 -6.20 -7.92 6.90
CA ALA A 37 -4.75 -7.94 6.78
C ALA A 37 -4.13 -8.86 7.84
N ASN A 38 -2.85 -9.16 7.69
CA ASN A 38 -2.10 -9.94 8.68
C ASN A 38 -2.22 -9.29 10.07
N ALA A 39 -2.74 -10.05 11.05
CA ALA A 39 -2.95 -9.56 12.41
C ALA A 39 -1.65 -9.17 13.12
N ASP A 40 -0.52 -9.75 12.72
CA ASP A 40 0.80 -9.47 13.29
C ASP A 40 1.53 -8.32 12.56
N ALA A 41 0.95 -7.77 11.50
CA ALA A 41 1.53 -6.65 10.80
C ALA A 41 1.51 -5.38 11.67
N THR A 42 2.50 -4.52 11.49
CA THR A 42 2.46 -3.18 12.06
C THR A 42 1.38 -2.37 11.33
N LEU A 43 0.43 -1.82 12.07
CA LEU A 43 -0.62 -0.97 11.53
C LEU A 43 -0.30 0.50 11.83
N ILE A 44 -0.11 1.29 10.79
CA ILE A 44 0.10 2.74 10.85
C ILE A 44 -1.15 3.43 10.32
N GLN A 45 -1.81 4.20 11.16
CA GLN A 45 -3.03 4.93 10.77
C GLN A 45 -2.70 6.37 10.41
N LEU A 46 -2.83 6.70 9.11
CA LEU A 46 -2.63 8.05 8.57
C LEU A 46 -3.96 8.68 8.13
N ASN A 47 -5.07 8.00 8.35
CA ASN A 47 -6.40 8.45 7.99
C ASN A 47 -6.90 9.51 8.98
N LEU A 48 -6.55 10.76 8.73
CA LEU A 48 -6.97 11.89 9.60
C LEU A 48 -8.44 12.25 9.38
N ALA A 49 -8.89 12.29 8.13
CA ALA A 49 -10.24 12.70 7.75
C ALA A 49 -10.51 12.18 6.32
N PRO A 50 -11.78 12.16 5.86
CA PRO A 50 -12.08 11.76 4.49
C PRO A 50 -11.23 12.53 3.46
N GLY A 51 -10.52 11.78 2.61
CA GLY A 51 -9.60 12.33 1.61
C GLY A 51 -8.22 12.75 2.14
N MET A 52 -8.01 12.75 3.42
CA MET A 52 -6.75 13.10 4.08
C MET A 52 -6.16 11.82 4.71
N VAL A 53 -5.04 11.48 4.51
CA VAL A 53 -3.93 11.56 3.63
C VAL A 53 -4.21 10.59 2.46
N PRO A 54 -4.18 11.01 1.17
CA PRO A 54 -4.54 10.13 0.06
C PRO A 54 -3.50 9.04 -0.15
N ALA A 55 -3.95 7.90 -0.65
CA ALA A 55 -3.07 6.73 -0.85
C ALA A 55 -1.93 7.02 -1.83
N THR A 56 -2.19 7.79 -2.89
CA THR A 56 -1.16 8.16 -3.87
C THR A 56 -0.02 8.96 -3.27
N TYR A 57 -0.32 9.86 -2.32
CA TYR A 57 0.71 10.62 -1.61
C TYR A 57 1.59 9.69 -0.74
N ILE A 58 0.96 8.72 -0.07
CA ILE A 58 1.70 7.74 0.72
C ILE A 58 2.62 6.91 -0.18
N VAL A 59 2.12 6.43 -1.31
CA VAL A 59 2.92 5.65 -2.27
C VAL A 59 4.10 6.47 -2.79
N GLU A 60 3.87 7.72 -3.18
CA GLU A 60 4.93 8.63 -3.63
C GLU A 60 6.05 8.72 -2.59
N LYS A 61 5.70 8.91 -1.32
CA LYS A 61 6.71 9.03 -0.25
C LYS A 61 7.39 7.70 0.06
N LEU A 62 6.66 6.58 0.05
CA LEU A 62 7.26 5.25 0.25
C LEU A 62 8.31 4.93 -0.81
N LEU A 63 8.07 5.28 -2.07
CA LEU A 63 9.01 5.02 -3.17
C LEU A 63 10.32 5.82 -3.06
N THR A 64 10.40 6.82 -2.20
CA THR A 64 11.66 7.47 -1.85
C THR A 64 12.48 6.70 -0.81
N CYS A 65 11.87 5.73 -0.13
CA CYS A 65 12.46 5.01 0.99
C CYS A 65 12.72 3.53 0.69
N VAL A 66 11.92 2.91 -0.18
CA VAL A 66 12.00 1.47 -0.45
C VAL A 66 11.98 1.20 -1.96
N ASN A 67 12.74 0.19 -2.36
CA ASN A 67 12.65 -0.36 -3.72
C ASN A 67 11.47 -1.33 -3.80
N VAL A 68 10.73 -1.29 -4.91
CA VAL A 68 9.54 -2.12 -5.12
C VAL A 68 9.72 -2.93 -6.41
N GLU A 69 9.44 -4.22 -6.33
CA GLU A 69 9.57 -5.13 -7.49
C GLU A 69 8.23 -5.63 -8.04
N HIS A 70 7.14 -5.47 -7.29
CA HIS A 70 5.81 -5.93 -7.70
C HIS A 70 4.74 -5.15 -6.95
N ALA A 71 3.61 -4.93 -7.61
CA ALA A 71 2.45 -4.29 -7.02
C ALA A 71 1.18 -5.08 -7.39
N THR A 72 0.24 -5.15 -6.45
CA THR A 72 -1.03 -5.86 -6.64
C THR A 72 -2.19 -4.93 -6.29
N LEU A 73 -3.18 -4.86 -7.15
CA LEU A 73 -4.45 -4.20 -6.95
C LEU A 73 -5.61 -5.20 -6.99
N MET A 74 -6.70 -4.84 -6.35
CA MET A 74 -7.98 -5.55 -6.51
C MET A 74 -8.58 -5.18 -7.87
N ALA A 75 -8.99 -6.18 -8.66
CA ALA A 75 -9.68 -5.95 -9.92
C ALA A 75 -11.04 -5.28 -9.68
N SER A 76 -11.37 -4.31 -10.50
CA SER A 76 -12.66 -3.64 -10.50
C SER A 76 -13.56 -4.19 -11.62
N PRO A 77 -14.89 -4.07 -11.50
CA PRO A 77 -15.80 -4.41 -12.61
C PRO A 77 -15.46 -3.63 -13.88
N ALA A 78 -15.72 -4.24 -15.05
CA ALA A 78 -15.37 -3.64 -16.34
C ALA A 78 -16.03 -2.27 -16.57
N GLU A 79 -17.23 -2.05 -16.04
CA GLU A 79 -17.97 -0.79 -16.12
C GLU A 79 -17.46 0.29 -15.15
N PHE A 80 -16.62 -0.07 -14.19
CA PHE A 80 -16.06 0.87 -13.21
C PHE A 80 -14.80 1.53 -13.77
N THR A 81 -14.77 2.87 -13.78
CA THR A 81 -13.58 3.63 -14.16
C THR A 81 -12.64 3.74 -12.97
N ASN A 82 -11.55 2.97 -12.99
CA ASN A 82 -10.57 2.96 -11.92
C ASN A 82 -9.47 4.00 -12.18
N THR A 83 -9.69 5.23 -11.72
CA THR A 83 -8.74 6.34 -11.92
C THR A 83 -7.47 6.20 -11.11
N ILE A 84 -7.54 5.60 -9.90
CA ILE A 84 -6.36 5.48 -9.05
C ILE A 84 -5.36 4.45 -9.59
N ALA A 85 -5.81 3.43 -10.31
CA ALA A 85 -4.92 2.44 -10.92
C ALA A 85 -3.95 3.08 -11.91
N SER A 86 -4.40 4.03 -12.73
CA SER A 86 -3.53 4.76 -13.65
C SER A 86 -2.55 5.67 -12.91
N GLU A 87 -2.98 6.31 -11.82
CA GLU A 87 -2.11 7.14 -10.98
C GLU A 87 -1.01 6.28 -10.32
N TYR A 88 -1.35 5.11 -9.82
CA TYR A 88 -0.34 4.18 -9.28
C TYR A 88 0.65 3.73 -10.34
N ARG A 89 0.15 3.45 -11.55
CA ARG A 89 1.03 3.04 -12.66
C ARG A 89 2.05 4.12 -13.00
N GLU A 90 1.65 5.39 -12.94
CA GLU A 90 2.56 6.52 -13.16
C GLU A 90 3.60 6.68 -12.05
N LEU A 91 3.23 6.37 -10.80
CA LEU A 91 4.12 6.49 -9.64
C LEU A 91 5.13 5.34 -9.55
N LEU A 92 4.70 4.11 -9.89
CA LEU A 92 5.54 2.92 -9.75
C LEU A 92 6.70 2.93 -10.75
N PRO A 93 7.82 2.27 -10.42
CA PRO A 93 8.91 2.09 -11.38
C PRO A 93 8.41 1.50 -12.70
N THR A 94 8.96 1.94 -13.83
CA THR A 94 8.50 1.55 -15.17
C THR A 94 8.48 0.04 -15.41
N ASN A 95 9.41 -0.68 -14.79
CA ASN A 95 9.54 -2.14 -14.89
C ASN A 95 8.83 -2.91 -13.77
N CYS A 96 8.10 -2.21 -12.89
CA CYS A 96 7.36 -2.85 -11.81
C CYS A 96 6.02 -3.40 -12.34
N PRO A 97 5.79 -4.73 -12.32
CA PRO A 97 4.49 -5.28 -12.71
C PRO A 97 3.39 -4.79 -11.77
N LEU A 98 2.25 -4.46 -12.34
CA LEU A 98 1.02 -4.16 -11.62
C LEU A 98 -0.01 -5.23 -11.94
N GLU A 99 -0.21 -6.15 -11.01
CA GLU A 99 -1.13 -7.28 -11.13
C GLU A 99 -2.50 -6.90 -10.57
N PHE A 100 -3.56 -7.37 -11.25
CA PHE A 100 -4.94 -7.24 -10.77
C PHE A 100 -5.44 -8.62 -10.38
N VAL A 101 -5.93 -8.75 -9.15
CA VAL A 101 -6.50 -10.00 -8.63
C VAL A 101 -7.92 -9.77 -8.15
N GLU A 102 -8.74 -10.82 -8.14
CA GLU A 102 -10.10 -10.69 -7.62
C GLU A 102 -10.10 -10.45 -6.10
N ARG A 103 -11.24 -9.99 -5.58
CA ARG A 103 -11.34 -9.49 -4.19
C ARG A 103 -10.86 -10.49 -3.15
N GLN A 104 -11.30 -11.76 -3.23
CA GLN A 104 -10.94 -12.75 -2.23
C GLN A 104 -9.46 -13.12 -2.29
N ALA A 105 -8.88 -13.14 -3.49
CA ALA A 105 -7.45 -13.37 -3.67
C ALA A 105 -6.63 -12.21 -3.08
N PHE A 106 -7.10 -10.98 -3.22
CA PHE A 106 -6.44 -9.81 -2.60
C PHE A 106 -6.46 -9.92 -1.07
N TYR A 107 -7.61 -10.22 -0.48
CA TYR A 107 -7.72 -10.43 0.97
C TYR A 107 -6.84 -11.58 1.46
N ALA A 108 -6.78 -12.68 0.71
CA ALA A 108 -5.91 -13.80 1.04
C ALA A 108 -4.43 -13.39 1.07
N LYS A 109 -3.98 -12.63 0.06
CA LYS A 109 -2.61 -12.09 0.00
C LYS A 109 -2.32 -11.17 1.19
N SER A 110 -3.22 -10.24 1.49
CA SER A 110 -3.01 -9.27 2.58
C SER A 110 -3.00 -9.91 3.97
N ARG A 111 -3.58 -11.09 4.12
CA ARG A 111 -3.56 -11.86 5.39
C ARG A 111 -2.32 -12.72 5.58
N LEU A 112 -1.49 -12.90 4.55
CA LEU A 112 -0.28 -13.72 4.66
C LEU A 112 0.74 -13.04 5.59
N PRO A 113 1.63 -13.83 6.22
CA PRO A 113 2.72 -13.29 7.04
C PRO A 113 3.67 -12.35 6.30
N LEU A 114 3.73 -12.45 4.97
CA LEU A 114 4.52 -11.53 4.13
C LEU A 114 4.07 -10.09 4.25
N THR A 115 2.78 -9.83 4.51
CA THR A 115 2.27 -8.48 4.77
C THR A 115 2.69 -8.06 6.18
N GLN A 116 3.75 -7.29 6.26
CA GLN A 116 4.38 -6.89 7.52
C GLN A 116 4.03 -5.47 7.93
N LEU A 117 3.58 -4.65 6.99
CA LEU A 117 3.19 -3.26 7.24
C LEU A 117 1.87 -2.96 6.56
N VAL A 118 0.95 -2.38 7.31
CA VAL A 118 -0.35 -1.91 6.82
C VAL A 118 -0.46 -0.42 7.12
N ILE A 119 -0.72 0.38 6.10
CA ILE A 119 -0.89 1.82 6.24
C ILE A 119 -2.33 2.17 5.86
N ALA A 120 -3.11 2.58 6.85
CA ALA A 120 -4.47 3.06 6.62
C ALA A 120 -4.43 4.51 6.15
N SER A 121 -5.04 4.79 5.01
CA SER A 121 -5.09 6.12 4.40
C SER A 121 -6.48 6.76 4.49
N GLY A 122 -6.57 8.03 4.15
CA GLY A 122 -7.85 8.73 3.97
C GLY A 122 -8.42 8.61 2.56
N GLU A 123 -7.87 7.74 1.71
CA GLU A 123 -8.31 7.55 0.33
C GLU A 123 -9.76 7.06 0.27
N GLN A 124 -10.61 7.79 -0.45
CA GLN A 124 -12.04 7.45 -0.53
C GLN A 124 -12.41 6.68 -1.80
N ARG A 125 -11.55 6.66 -2.82
CA ARG A 125 -11.83 5.95 -4.07
C ARG A 125 -11.87 4.45 -3.81
N ARG A 126 -12.81 3.78 -4.48
CA ARG A 126 -12.96 2.33 -4.40
C ARG A 126 -11.87 1.63 -5.20
N PHE A 127 -11.54 0.40 -4.82
CA PHE A 127 -10.49 -0.41 -5.47
C PHE A 127 -9.10 0.23 -5.40
N ALA A 128 -8.85 1.01 -4.36
CA ALA A 128 -7.62 1.78 -4.19
C ALA A 128 -6.57 1.08 -3.31
N ASN A 129 -6.90 -0.07 -2.73
CA ASN A 129 -5.97 -0.82 -1.90
C ASN A 129 -4.81 -1.35 -2.74
N LEU A 130 -3.60 -1.03 -2.36
CA LEU A 130 -2.39 -1.39 -3.08
C LEU A 130 -1.46 -2.21 -2.18
N LEU A 131 -1.05 -3.38 -2.67
CA LEU A 131 -0.08 -4.24 -2.01
C LEU A 131 1.25 -4.18 -2.75
N LEU A 132 2.28 -3.63 -2.12
CA LEU A 132 3.61 -3.50 -2.67
C LEU A 132 4.52 -4.63 -2.16
N THR A 133 5.35 -5.19 -3.02
CA THR A 133 6.39 -6.16 -2.65
C THR A 133 7.74 -5.47 -2.69
N VAL A 134 8.45 -5.50 -1.59
CA VAL A 134 9.76 -4.87 -1.43
C VAL A 134 10.82 -5.63 -2.22
N ALA A 135 11.60 -4.90 -3.00
CA ALA A 135 12.74 -5.41 -3.76
C ALA A 135 14.03 -5.36 -2.92
N PRO A 136 15.06 -6.09 -3.31
CA PRO A 136 16.39 -5.93 -2.71
C PRO A 136 16.99 -4.55 -3.04
N ALA A 137 17.99 -4.19 -2.28
CA ALA A 137 18.76 -2.95 -2.51
C ALA A 137 19.55 -3.00 -3.82
#